data_88b7c112b8c18b5b29005bd3b593fd65
#
_entry.id   88b7c112b8c18b5b29005bd3b593fd65
#
_cell.length_a   1.000
_cell.length_b   1.000
_cell.length_c   1.000
_cell.angle_alpha   90.00
_cell.angle_beta   90.00
_cell.angle_gamma   90.00
#
_symmetry.space_group_name_H-M   'P 1'
#
loop_
_entity.id
_entity.type
_entity.pdbx_description
1 polymer ?
#
loop_
_entity_poly.entity_id
_entity_poly.type
_entity_poly.pdbx_seq_one_letter_code
_entity_poly.pdbx_strand_id
1 'polypeptide(L)'
;MTNETKYDFQDGNGPVAAHQHSYGGGWVADTATVADTAYVGPAACVFGNAKVCDYSQVFGNAKVCDNAYITGNAKIYDNACVFGTVWVCGTTVLRVDDTVCGNAYDT
;
A
#
# COMPACT_ATOMS: atom_id res chain seq x y z
N MET A 1 18.33 -6.31 22.90
CA MET A 1 18.69 -6.34 21.49
C MET A 1 17.44 -6.37 20.63
N THR A 2 17.39 -5.53 19.63
CA THR A 2 16.22 -5.51 18.73
C THR A 2 16.56 -6.19 17.43
N ASN A 3 15.65 -7.04 16.99
CA ASN A 3 15.73 -7.67 15.69
C ASN A 3 14.79 -6.94 14.76
N GLU A 4 15.27 -5.82 14.26
CA GLU A 4 14.44 -5.01 13.39
C GLU A 4 14.52 -5.55 11.97
N THR A 5 13.38 -5.85 11.39
CA THR A 5 13.29 -6.28 10.01
C THR A 5 13.24 -5.05 9.12
N LYS A 6 14.03 -5.07 8.06
CA LYS A 6 14.10 -3.96 7.13
C LYS A 6 13.86 -4.46 5.72
N TYR A 7 13.29 -3.60 4.91
CA TYR A 7 12.99 -3.91 3.52
C TYR A 7 13.26 -2.68 2.66
N ASP A 8 13.86 -2.90 1.52
CA ASP A 8 14.14 -1.83 0.57
C ASP A 8 13.00 -1.78 -0.45
N PHE A 9 12.18 -0.73 -0.36
CA PHE A 9 11.06 -0.55 -1.27
C PHE A 9 11.49 0.04 -2.61
N GLN A 10 12.80 0.24 -2.77
CA GLN A 10 13.40 0.76 -4.01
C GLN A 10 12.86 2.14 -4.37
N ASP A 11 12.67 2.95 -3.33
CA ASP A 11 12.17 4.31 -3.48
C ASP A 11 13.28 5.35 -3.32
N GLY A 12 14.53 4.91 -3.25
CA GLY A 12 15.66 5.80 -3.09
C GLY A 12 16.08 6.03 -1.65
N ASN A 13 15.33 5.51 -0.68
CA ASN A 13 15.62 5.70 0.75
C ASN A 13 16.37 4.52 1.36
N GLY A 14 16.67 3.49 0.58
CA GLY A 14 17.32 2.30 1.08
C GLY A 14 16.40 1.48 1.98
N PRO A 15 16.95 0.48 2.68
CA PRO A 15 16.14 -0.34 3.58
C PRO A 15 15.62 0.46 4.76
N VAL A 16 14.35 0.25 5.06
CA VAL A 16 13.68 0.89 6.20
C VAL A 16 12.97 -0.17 7.02
N ALA A 17 12.69 0.14 8.27
CA ALA A 17 11.97 -0.78 9.14
C ALA A 17 10.64 -1.14 8.51
N ALA A 18 10.35 -2.43 8.45
CA ALA A 18 9.18 -2.94 7.76
C ALA A 18 8.79 -4.29 8.31
N HIS A 19 7.59 -4.70 8.00
CA HIS A 19 7.08 -6.00 8.40
C HIS A 19 6.20 -6.57 7.30
N GLN A 20 5.95 -7.86 7.36
CA GLN A 20 5.03 -8.50 6.44
C GLN A 20 3.63 -8.47 7.05
N HIS A 21 2.66 -8.06 6.25
CA HIS A 21 1.28 -7.96 6.71
C HIS A 21 0.73 -9.36 6.96
N SER A 22 -0.04 -9.54 8.03
CA SER A 22 -0.56 -10.84 8.42
C SER A 22 -1.54 -11.39 7.39
N TYR A 23 -2.26 -10.53 6.68
CA TYR A 23 -3.23 -10.97 5.67
C TYR A 23 -2.62 -10.72 4.28
N GLY A 24 -1.99 -11.72 3.74
CA GLY A 24 -1.41 -11.68 2.41
C GLY A 24 0.11 -11.75 2.34
N GLY A 25 0.81 -11.32 3.37
CA GLY A 25 2.26 -11.44 3.45
C GLY A 25 3.04 -10.35 2.74
N GLY A 26 2.38 -9.31 2.22
CA GLY A 26 3.07 -8.21 1.56
C GLY A 26 3.85 -7.36 2.53
N TRP A 27 4.84 -6.64 2.02
CA TRP A 27 5.70 -5.81 2.86
C TRP A 27 5.05 -4.46 3.13
N VAL A 28 5.08 -4.06 4.39
CA VAL A 28 4.51 -2.80 4.86
C VAL A 28 5.58 -2.09 5.67
N ALA A 29 5.92 -0.85 5.31
CA ALA A 29 6.84 -0.06 6.11
C ALA A 29 6.22 0.23 7.47
N ASP A 30 7.05 0.29 8.52
CA ASP A 30 6.53 0.53 9.86
C ASP A 30 5.89 1.90 10.00
N THR A 31 6.23 2.84 9.10
CA THR A 31 5.59 4.17 9.08
C THR A 31 4.21 4.14 8.43
N ALA A 32 3.90 3.09 7.67
CA ALA A 32 2.60 2.95 7.03
C ALA A 32 1.66 2.15 7.93
N THR A 33 0.38 2.25 7.68
CA THR A 33 -0.65 1.57 8.46
C THR A 33 -1.53 0.74 7.52
N VAL A 34 -1.72 -0.53 7.87
CA VAL A 34 -2.62 -1.41 7.12
C VAL A 34 -3.54 -2.09 8.13
N ALA A 35 -4.84 -1.97 7.92
CA ALA A 35 -5.81 -2.60 8.80
C ALA A 35 -5.74 -4.12 8.68
N ASP A 36 -6.06 -4.82 9.75
CA ASP A 36 -6.03 -6.29 9.75
C ASP A 36 -6.99 -6.89 8.72
N THR A 37 -8.04 -6.19 8.40
CA THR A 37 -9.03 -6.63 7.41
C THR A 37 -8.64 -6.34 5.97
N ALA A 38 -7.60 -5.50 5.79
CA ALA A 38 -7.10 -5.19 4.45
C ALA A 38 -6.10 -6.25 4.01
N TYR A 39 -6.05 -6.50 2.72
CA TYR A 39 -5.17 -7.51 2.13
C TYR A 39 -4.00 -6.84 1.44
N VAL A 40 -2.78 -7.28 1.74
CA VAL A 40 -1.59 -6.86 1.00
C VAL A 40 -0.90 -8.13 0.52
N GLY A 41 -0.94 -8.38 -0.77
CA GLY A 41 -0.42 -9.61 -1.36
C GLY A 41 1.09 -9.70 -1.30
N PRO A 42 1.65 -10.89 -1.53
CA PRO A 42 3.08 -11.14 -1.27
C PRO A 42 4.03 -10.33 -2.15
N ALA A 43 3.60 -9.90 -3.33
CA ALA A 43 4.44 -9.07 -4.21
C ALA A 43 4.04 -7.59 -4.17
N ALA A 44 3.03 -7.24 -3.39
CA ALA A 44 2.61 -5.85 -3.22
C ALA A 44 3.32 -5.22 -2.04
N CYS A 45 3.34 -3.89 -2.01
CA CYS A 45 3.96 -3.20 -0.87
C CYS A 45 3.24 -1.89 -0.56
N VAL A 46 3.33 -1.51 0.71
CA VAL A 46 2.77 -0.26 1.23
C VAL A 46 3.88 0.39 2.04
N PHE A 47 4.24 1.62 1.72
CA PHE A 47 5.34 2.27 2.42
C PHE A 47 5.12 3.78 2.50
N GLY A 48 6.12 4.49 3.03
CA GLY A 48 5.95 5.89 3.35
C GLY A 48 4.99 6.05 4.51
N ASN A 49 4.07 6.98 4.42
CA ASN A 49 3.04 7.20 5.44
C ASN A 49 1.65 6.78 4.95
N ALA A 50 1.60 5.87 3.98
CA ALA A 50 0.35 5.43 3.39
C ALA A 50 -0.50 4.68 4.41
N LYS A 51 -1.81 4.70 4.19
CA LYS A 51 -2.77 4.00 5.03
C LYS A 51 -3.71 3.19 4.15
N VAL A 52 -3.85 1.92 4.48
CA VAL A 52 -4.77 1.03 3.78
C VAL A 52 -5.73 0.49 4.82
N CYS A 53 -7.00 0.79 4.68
CA CYS A 53 -8.00 0.56 5.72
C CYS A 53 -9.18 -0.26 5.21
N ASP A 54 -10.05 -0.63 6.15
CA ASP A 54 -11.30 -1.32 5.87
C ASP A 54 -11.04 -2.66 5.16
N TYR A 55 -11.70 -2.93 4.08
CA TYR A 55 -11.59 -4.20 3.35
C TYR A 55 -10.86 -4.02 2.03
N SER A 56 -10.02 -3.01 1.93
CA SER A 56 -9.24 -2.74 0.72
C SER A 56 -8.28 -3.89 0.42
N GLN A 57 -7.92 -4.04 -0.84
CA GLN A 57 -7.01 -5.08 -1.27
C GLN A 57 -5.91 -4.48 -2.14
N VAL A 58 -4.66 -4.79 -1.81
CA VAL A 58 -3.49 -4.38 -2.59
C VAL A 58 -2.75 -5.66 -2.95
N PHE A 59 -2.67 -6.00 -4.22
CA PHE A 59 -2.06 -7.26 -4.61
C PHE A 59 -1.41 -7.16 -5.99
N GLY A 60 -0.93 -8.30 -6.49
CA GLY A 60 -0.09 -8.28 -7.67
C GLY A 60 1.22 -7.58 -7.37
N ASN A 61 1.64 -6.69 -8.24
CA ASN A 61 2.86 -5.89 -8.05
C ASN A 61 2.53 -4.45 -7.67
N ALA A 62 1.35 -4.22 -7.11
CA ALA A 62 0.89 -2.87 -6.79
C ALA A 62 1.72 -2.24 -5.67
N LYS A 63 1.83 -0.93 -5.71
CA LYS A 63 2.56 -0.14 -4.71
C LYS A 63 1.71 1.02 -4.23
N VAL A 64 1.66 1.19 -2.91
CA VAL A 64 0.96 2.29 -2.28
C VAL A 64 1.96 3.00 -1.38
N CYS A 65 2.17 4.29 -1.57
CA CYS A 65 3.20 5.01 -0.84
C CYS A 65 2.85 6.47 -0.59
N ASP A 66 3.79 7.20 -0.04
CA ASP A 66 3.66 8.60 0.34
C ASP A 66 2.54 8.77 1.37
N ASN A 67 1.59 9.65 1.14
CA ASN A 67 0.49 9.89 2.06
C ASN A 67 -0.84 9.38 1.52
N ALA A 68 -0.80 8.37 0.64
CA ALA A 68 -2.01 7.82 0.05
C ALA A 68 -2.88 7.18 1.13
N TYR A 69 -4.17 7.27 0.94
CA TYR A 69 -5.16 6.77 1.90
C TYR A 69 -6.16 5.91 1.14
N ILE A 70 -6.16 4.61 1.42
CA ILE A 70 -6.99 3.64 0.72
C ILE A 70 -8.05 3.13 1.69
N THR A 71 -9.32 3.27 1.35
CA THR A 71 -10.42 2.92 2.24
C THR A 71 -11.52 2.17 1.49
N GLY A 72 -12.50 1.69 2.24
CA GLY A 72 -13.68 1.02 1.70
C GLY A 72 -13.34 -0.35 1.15
N ASN A 73 -13.81 -0.64 -0.04
CA ASN A 73 -13.58 -1.91 -0.72
C ASN A 73 -12.71 -1.73 -1.97
N ALA A 74 -11.83 -0.75 -1.95
CA ALA A 74 -10.97 -0.46 -3.09
C ALA A 74 -10.05 -1.64 -3.39
N LYS A 75 -9.75 -1.84 -4.67
CA LYS A 75 -8.84 -2.88 -5.12
C LYS A 75 -7.73 -2.26 -5.95
N ILE A 76 -6.50 -2.56 -5.59
CA ILE A 76 -5.32 -2.04 -6.27
C ILE A 76 -4.46 -3.25 -6.62
N TYR A 77 -4.26 -3.51 -7.91
CA TYR A 77 -3.54 -4.71 -8.30
C TYR A 77 -2.82 -4.53 -9.63
N ASP A 78 -2.24 -5.62 -10.12
CA ASP A 78 -1.34 -5.62 -11.28
C ASP A 78 -0.15 -4.71 -10.99
N ASN A 79 0.13 -3.73 -11.84
CA ASN A 79 1.26 -2.84 -11.67
C ASN A 79 0.82 -1.44 -11.25
N ALA A 80 -0.34 -1.32 -10.62
CA ALA A 80 -0.85 -0.01 -10.21
C ALA A 80 0.06 0.63 -9.17
N CYS A 81 0.14 1.95 -9.21
CA CYS A 81 0.96 2.72 -8.29
C CYS A 81 0.14 3.89 -7.77
N VAL A 82 0.00 3.96 -6.45
CA VAL A 82 -0.79 5.00 -5.78
C VAL A 82 0.14 5.77 -4.85
N PHE A 83 0.25 7.09 -5.06
CA PHE A 83 1.17 7.89 -4.26
C PHE A 83 0.65 9.33 -4.12
N GLY A 84 1.42 10.14 -3.39
CA GLY A 84 1.03 11.51 -3.13
C GLY A 84 0.03 11.59 -1.99
N THR A 85 -0.92 12.50 -2.08
CA THR A 85 -1.94 12.71 -1.05
C THR A 85 -3.31 12.20 -1.48
N VAL A 86 -3.33 11.26 -2.40
CA VAL A 86 -4.57 10.75 -2.97
C VAL A 86 -5.38 9.98 -1.93
N TRP A 87 -6.68 10.07 -2.02
CA TRP A 87 -7.61 9.32 -1.20
C TRP A 87 -8.46 8.45 -2.12
N VAL A 88 -8.27 7.15 -2.01
CA VAL A 88 -8.99 6.16 -2.81
C VAL A 88 -10.04 5.51 -1.91
N CYS A 89 -11.29 5.56 -2.30
CA CYS A 89 -12.36 5.06 -1.46
C CYS A 89 -13.46 4.39 -2.29
N GLY A 90 -14.49 3.91 -1.61
CA GLY A 90 -15.61 3.26 -2.24
C GLY A 90 -15.22 1.91 -2.83
N THR A 91 -15.60 1.67 -4.07
CA THR A 91 -15.32 0.44 -4.78
C THR A 91 -14.34 0.65 -5.92
N THR A 92 -13.48 1.64 -5.80
CA THR A 92 -12.48 1.98 -6.82
C THR A 92 -11.59 0.77 -7.14
N VAL A 93 -11.33 0.56 -8.41
CA VAL A 93 -10.44 -0.51 -8.87
C VAL A 93 -9.32 0.11 -9.69
N LEU A 94 -8.08 -0.08 -9.25
CA LEU A 94 -6.89 0.41 -9.95
C LEU A 94 -6.06 -0.81 -10.35
N ARG A 95 -5.68 -0.88 -11.62
CA ARG A 95 -5.02 -2.07 -12.13
C ARG A 95 -4.10 -1.73 -13.29
N VAL A 96 -3.38 -2.75 -13.75
CA VAL A 96 -2.45 -2.72 -14.87
C VAL A 96 -1.38 -1.68 -14.56
N ASP A 97 -1.27 -0.62 -15.35
CA ASP A 97 -0.26 0.40 -15.16
C ASP A 97 -0.87 1.70 -14.64
N ASP A 98 -2.03 1.62 -13.98
CA ASP A 98 -2.67 2.80 -13.44
C ASP A 98 -1.74 3.50 -12.46
N THR A 99 -1.64 4.79 -12.59
CA THR A 99 -0.87 5.61 -11.67
C THR A 99 -1.80 6.70 -11.14
N VAL A 100 -1.95 6.75 -9.83
CA VAL A 100 -2.88 7.67 -9.19
C VAL A 100 -2.11 8.52 -8.19
N CYS A 101 -2.21 9.82 -8.34
CA CYS A 101 -1.61 10.78 -7.41
C CYS A 101 -2.50 12.01 -7.33
N GLY A 102 -2.22 12.86 -6.37
CA GLY A 102 -2.97 14.08 -6.19
C GLY A 102 -3.91 13.99 -5.00
N ASN A 103 -5.13 14.53 -5.13
CA ASN A 103 -6.00 14.71 -3.97
C ASN A 103 -6.93 13.53 -3.77
N ALA A 104 -8.13 13.57 -4.29
CA ALA A 104 -9.11 12.52 -4.05
C ALA A 104 -9.41 11.75 -5.32
N TYR A 105 -9.66 10.47 -5.17
CA TYR A 105 -10.06 9.60 -6.27
C TYR A 105 -11.18 8.71 -5.76
N ASP A 106 -12.35 8.83 -6.35
CA ASP A 106 -13.55 8.15 -5.90
C ASP A 106 -14.41 7.78 -7.11
N THR A 107 -14.85 6.54 -7.15
CA THR A 107 -15.75 6.10 -8.21
C THR A 107 -17.06 5.59 -7.65
#